data_23fc0c195e4d35d75aa502d7a8cea994
#
_entry.id   23fc0c195e4d35d75aa502d7a8cea994
#
_cell.length_a   1.000
_cell.length_b   1.000
_cell.length_c   1.000
_cell.angle_alpha   90.00
_cell.angle_beta   90.00
_cell.angle_gamma   90.00
#
_symmetry.space_group_name_H-M   'P 1'
#
loop_
_entity.id
_entity.type
_entity.pdbx_description
1 polymer ?
#
loop_
_entity_poly.entity_id
_entity_poly.type
_entity_poly.pdbx_seq_one_letter_code
_entity_poly.pdbx_strand_id
1 'polypeptide(L)'
;MYEIKFKVWIEKDGKHVLGRGGAEILSAIKSEGSIMSASKKLGMSYRYVWDYIEKMERNLGEKVVIRDRGGSRGGGTVLTERGEELLELFNKIDSAISEVVDELSKED
;
A
#
# COMPACT_ATOMS: atom_id res chain seq x y z
N MET A 1 -30.83 -6.93 9.66
CA MET A 1 -29.71 -6.93 8.70
C MET A 1 -28.51 -6.21 9.28
N TYR A 2 -27.34 -6.80 9.16
CA TYR A 2 -26.11 -6.26 9.72
C TYR A 2 -25.16 -5.81 8.63
N GLU A 3 -24.41 -4.73 8.88
CA GLU A 3 -23.26 -4.35 8.07
C GLU A 3 -22.02 -4.82 8.82
N ILE A 4 -21.22 -5.64 8.15
CA ILE A 4 -19.99 -6.15 8.77
C ILE A 4 -18.81 -5.38 8.22
N LYS A 5 -18.06 -4.76 9.11
CA LYS A 5 -16.86 -3.99 8.75
C LYS A 5 -15.64 -4.67 9.33
N PHE A 6 -14.51 -4.48 8.67
CA PHE A 6 -13.25 -5.01 9.18
C PHE A 6 -12.10 -4.10 8.74
N LYS A 7 -10.97 -4.27 9.37
CA LYS A 7 -9.78 -3.50 9.07
C LYS A 7 -8.57 -4.41 9.17
N VAL A 8 -7.74 -4.40 8.12
CA VAL A 8 -6.53 -5.21 8.05
C VAL A 8 -5.32 -4.29 8.02
N TRP A 9 -4.30 -4.63 8.78
CA TRP A 9 -3.00 -3.98 8.65
C TRP A 9 -1.92 -5.00 8.96
N ILE A 10 -0.72 -4.73 8.44
CA ILE A 10 0.45 -5.61 8.62
C ILE A 10 1.40 -4.94 9.59
N GLU A 11 1.89 -5.71 10.56
CA GLU A 11 2.89 -5.26 11.54
C GLU A 11 4.14 -6.11 11.43
N LYS A 12 5.25 -5.51 11.84
CA LYS A 12 6.50 -6.23 12.01
C LYS A 12 7.07 -5.85 13.37
N ASP A 13 7.35 -6.86 14.21
CA ASP A 13 7.87 -6.66 15.56
C ASP A 13 7.05 -5.64 16.35
N GLY A 14 5.73 -5.73 16.24
CA GLY A 14 4.81 -4.84 16.96
C GLY A 14 4.66 -3.45 16.38
N LYS A 15 5.30 -3.16 15.26
CA LYS A 15 5.23 -1.85 14.62
C LYS A 15 4.37 -1.90 13.36
N HIS A 16 3.52 -0.92 13.20
CA HIS A 16 2.65 -0.81 12.03
C HIS A 16 3.48 -0.60 10.77
N VAL A 17 3.30 -1.45 9.78
CA VAL A 17 3.96 -1.31 8.48
C VAL A 17 3.01 -0.66 7.49
N LEU A 18 1.89 -1.29 7.18
CA LEU A 18 0.89 -0.68 6.32
C LEU A 18 -0.50 -1.25 6.55
N GLY A 19 -1.49 -0.42 6.33
CA GLY A 19 -2.88 -0.82 6.22
C GLY A 19 -3.37 -0.46 4.82
N ARG A 20 -4.67 -0.24 4.68
CA ARG A 20 -5.26 0.07 3.37
C ARG A 20 -4.65 1.33 2.74
N GLY A 21 -4.44 2.38 3.54
CA GLY A 21 -3.84 3.62 3.01
C GLY A 21 -2.46 3.40 2.44
N GLY A 22 -1.62 2.61 3.14
CA GLY A 22 -0.29 2.29 2.65
C GLY A 22 -0.33 1.44 1.39
N ALA A 23 -1.26 0.48 1.32
CA ALA A 23 -1.43 -0.35 0.14
C ALA A 23 -1.87 0.49 -1.07
N GLU A 24 -2.76 1.46 -0.85
CA GLU A 24 -3.19 2.37 -1.91
C GLU A 24 -2.03 3.22 -2.42
N ILE A 25 -1.17 3.67 -1.51
CA ILE A 25 0.02 4.44 -1.89
C ILE A 25 0.96 3.60 -2.75
N LEU A 26 1.28 2.37 -2.31
CA LEU A 26 2.16 1.49 -3.09
C LEU A 26 1.56 1.17 -4.45
N SER A 27 0.26 0.89 -4.49
CA SER A 27 -0.44 0.60 -5.73
C SER A 27 -0.39 1.79 -6.70
N ALA A 28 -0.60 3.00 -6.19
CA ALA A 28 -0.57 4.20 -7.01
C ALA A 28 0.84 4.48 -7.55
N ILE A 29 1.87 4.27 -6.73
CA ILE A 29 3.26 4.42 -7.20
C ILE A 29 3.55 3.42 -8.30
N LYS A 30 3.11 2.19 -8.15
CA LYS A 30 3.31 1.15 -9.15
C LYS A 30 2.66 1.53 -10.48
N SER A 31 1.43 2.05 -10.45
CA SER A 31 0.71 2.40 -11.67
C SER A 31 1.16 3.72 -12.28
N GLU A 32 1.51 4.71 -11.46
CA GLU A 32 1.82 6.06 -11.93
C GLU A 32 3.32 6.29 -12.21
N GLY A 33 4.18 5.51 -11.60
CA GLY A 33 5.62 5.59 -11.85
C GLY A 33 6.35 6.73 -11.14
N SER A 34 5.66 7.50 -10.30
CA SER A 34 6.30 8.54 -9.49
C SER A 34 5.47 8.84 -8.26
N ILE A 35 6.14 9.34 -7.22
CA ILE A 35 5.45 9.74 -5.99
C ILE A 35 4.56 10.95 -6.25
N MET A 36 5.02 11.87 -7.08
CA MET A 36 4.24 13.07 -7.42
C MET A 36 2.93 12.69 -8.11
N SER A 37 2.98 11.84 -9.13
CA SER A 37 1.79 11.41 -9.84
C SER A 37 0.87 10.59 -8.95
N ALA A 38 1.46 9.73 -8.10
CA ALA A 38 0.68 8.94 -7.16
C ALA A 38 -0.07 9.84 -6.17
N SER A 39 0.60 10.87 -5.63
CA SER A 39 -0.04 11.79 -4.70
C SER A 39 -1.20 12.52 -5.35
N LYS A 40 -1.05 12.95 -6.59
CA LYS A 40 -2.12 13.61 -7.32
C LYS A 40 -3.31 12.69 -7.54
N LYS A 41 -3.05 11.45 -7.94
CA LYS A 41 -4.10 10.46 -8.15
C LYS A 41 -4.90 10.20 -6.88
N LEU A 42 -4.22 10.16 -5.74
CA LEU A 42 -4.84 9.86 -4.45
C LEU A 42 -5.44 11.10 -3.77
N GLY A 43 -5.21 12.29 -4.30
CA GLY A 43 -5.67 13.51 -3.67
C GLY A 43 -4.93 13.82 -2.37
N MET A 44 -3.68 13.37 -2.25
CA MET A 44 -2.84 13.58 -1.07
C MET A 44 -1.70 14.52 -1.43
N SER A 45 -1.12 15.20 -0.42
CA SER A 45 0.04 16.02 -0.68
C SER A 45 1.26 15.13 -0.91
N TYR A 46 2.22 15.62 -1.69
CA TYR A 46 3.48 14.94 -1.93
C TYR A 46 4.19 14.61 -0.61
N ARG A 47 4.21 15.60 0.30
CA ARG A 47 4.86 15.46 1.60
C ARG A 47 4.22 14.34 2.43
N TYR A 48 2.90 14.27 2.43
CA TYR A 48 2.19 13.24 3.17
C TYR A 48 2.55 11.84 2.67
N VAL A 49 2.55 11.66 1.33
CA VAL A 49 2.88 10.36 0.75
C VAL A 49 4.33 9.98 1.07
N TRP A 50 5.23 10.93 0.95
CA TRP A 50 6.64 10.71 1.24
C TRP A 50 6.86 10.31 2.69
N ASP A 51 6.24 11.05 3.62
CA ASP A 51 6.35 10.75 5.05
C ASP A 51 5.78 9.37 5.38
N TYR A 52 4.69 8.98 4.74
CA TYR A 52 4.10 7.66 4.93
C TYR A 52 5.08 6.57 4.50
N ILE A 53 5.69 6.73 3.33
CA ILE A 53 6.66 5.77 2.83
C ILE A 53 7.88 5.67 3.76
N GLU A 54 8.40 6.80 4.22
CA GLU A 54 9.53 6.80 5.13
C GLU A 54 9.23 6.06 6.44
N LYS A 55 8.05 6.28 6.99
CA LYS A 55 7.64 5.59 8.21
C LYS A 55 7.48 4.10 7.98
N MET A 56 6.88 3.72 6.83
CA MET A 56 6.74 2.32 6.45
C MET A 56 8.11 1.64 6.38
N GLU A 57 9.04 2.26 5.69
CA GLU A 57 10.40 1.71 5.53
C GLU A 57 11.14 1.60 6.86
N ARG A 58 10.96 2.62 7.72
CA ARG A 58 11.59 2.61 9.04
C ARG A 58 11.06 1.46 9.89
N ASN A 59 9.74 1.26 9.90
CA ASN A 59 9.14 0.21 10.71
C ASN A 59 9.37 -1.19 10.12
N LEU A 60 9.50 -1.28 8.81
CA LEU A 60 9.81 -2.54 8.13
C LEU A 60 11.30 -2.88 8.21
N GLY A 61 12.16 -1.88 8.20
CA GLY A 61 13.61 -2.07 8.17
C GLY A 61 14.18 -2.29 6.78
N GLU A 62 13.40 -2.05 5.74
CA GLU A 62 13.82 -2.23 4.35
C GLU A 62 13.16 -1.18 3.46
N LYS A 63 13.76 -0.94 2.30
CA LYS A 63 13.20 -0.06 1.30
C LYS A 63 12.01 -0.72 0.61
N VAL A 64 10.96 0.03 0.37
CA VAL A 64 9.81 -0.43 -0.40
C VAL A 64 9.73 0.27 -1.76
N VAL A 65 10.42 1.41 -1.91
CA VAL A 65 10.52 2.11 -3.20
C VAL A 65 11.97 2.50 -3.45
N ILE A 66 12.33 2.62 -4.74
CA ILE A 66 13.63 3.14 -5.16
C ILE A 66 13.43 4.02 -6.37
N ARG A 67 14.38 4.93 -6.59
CA ARG A 67 14.37 5.78 -7.76
C ARG A 67 14.76 4.97 -9.00
N ASP A 68 13.95 5.07 -10.02
CA ASP A 68 14.21 4.39 -11.30
C ASP A 68 15.04 5.31 -12.19
N ARG A 69 16.35 5.10 -12.20
CA ARG A 69 17.28 5.93 -12.96
C ARG A 69 17.32 5.61 -14.45
N GLY A 70 16.84 4.42 -14.82
CA GLY A 70 16.85 3.97 -16.21
C GLY A 70 15.55 4.21 -16.94
N GLY A 71 14.57 4.82 -16.27
CA GLY A 71 13.27 5.05 -16.84
C GLY A 71 13.28 6.13 -17.92
N SER A 72 12.43 5.96 -18.89
CA SER A 72 12.28 6.93 -19.99
C SER A 72 11.80 8.30 -19.53
N ARG A 73 11.33 8.41 -18.29
CA ARG A 73 10.78 9.65 -17.73
C ARG A 73 11.74 10.36 -16.77
N GLY A 74 13.00 9.94 -16.74
CA GLY A 74 14.04 10.65 -16.02
C GLY A 74 13.75 10.95 -14.55
N GLY A 75 13.71 9.95 -13.69
CA GLY A 75 13.55 10.18 -12.27
C GLY A 75 12.27 9.62 -11.67
N GLY A 76 11.71 8.59 -12.26
CA GLY A 76 10.54 7.90 -11.72
C GLY A 76 10.86 7.10 -10.46
N THR A 77 9.83 6.54 -9.86
CA THR A 77 9.94 5.72 -8.66
C THR A 77 9.25 4.38 -8.93
N VAL A 78 9.91 3.30 -8.51
CA VAL A 78 9.35 1.96 -8.65
C VAL A 78 9.36 1.26 -7.30
N LEU A 79 8.53 0.24 -7.14
CA LEU A 79 8.54 -0.57 -5.93
C LEU A 79 9.75 -1.49 -5.96
N THR A 80 10.34 -1.73 -4.79
CA THR A 80 11.34 -2.78 -4.65
C THR A 80 10.63 -4.13 -4.66
N GLU A 81 11.41 -5.21 -4.71
CA GLU A 81 10.84 -6.54 -4.56
C GLU A 81 10.05 -6.68 -3.27
N ARG A 82 10.59 -6.11 -2.17
CA ARG A 82 9.89 -6.13 -0.88
C ARG A 82 8.59 -5.33 -0.93
N GLY A 83 8.59 -4.18 -1.59
CA GLY A 83 7.38 -3.38 -1.77
C GLY A 83 6.30 -4.13 -2.53
N GLU A 84 6.71 -4.84 -3.60
CA GLU A 84 5.78 -5.66 -4.37
C GLU A 84 5.19 -6.78 -3.51
N GLU A 85 6.04 -7.46 -2.72
CA GLU A 85 5.59 -8.54 -1.85
C GLU A 85 4.58 -8.07 -0.81
N LEU A 86 4.84 -6.92 -0.20
CA LEU A 86 3.94 -6.36 0.80
C LEU A 86 2.58 -6.00 0.20
N LEU A 87 2.60 -5.37 -0.96
CA LEU A 87 1.37 -4.99 -1.64
C LEU A 87 0.55 -6.23 -1.99
N GLU A 88 1.22 -7.25 -2.54
CA GLU A 88 0.56 -8.49 -2.91
C GLU A 88 -0.02 -9.20 -1.69
N LEU A 89 0.75 -9.28 -0.61
CA LEU A 89 0.31 -9.90 0.63
C LEU A 89 -0.93 -9.20 1.20
N PHE A 90 -0.88 -7.87 1.27
CA PHE A 90 -2.01 -7.09 1.78
C PHE A 90 -3.26 -7.35 0.94
N ASN A 91 -3.12 -7.29 -0.40
CA ASN A 91 -4.26 -7.47 -1.29
C ASN A 91 -4.88 -8.86 -1.18
N LYS A 92 -4.04 -9.88 -1.04
CA LYS A 92 -4.53 -11.26 -0.88
C LYS A 92 -5.33 -11.44 0.40
N ILE A 93 -4.81 -10.91 1.51
CA ILE A 93 -5.47 -11.02 2.80
C ILE A 93 -6.78 -10.22 2.81
N ASP A 94 -6.72 -8.98 2.31
CA ASP A 94 -7.89 -8.11 2.28
C ASP A 94 -9.00 -8.74 1.43
N SER A 95 -8.65 -9.30 0.27
CA SER A 95 -9.61 -9.98 -0.59
C SER A 95 -10.21 -11.21 0.05
N ALA A 96 -9.39 -12.02 0.72
CA ALA A 96 -9.88 -13.24 1.38
C ALA A 96 -10.87 -12.91 2.49
N ILE A 97 -10.56 -11.89 3.29
CA ILE A 97 -11.46 -11.49 4.38
C ILE A 97 -12.74 -10.88 3.82
N SER A 98 -12.63 -10.06 2.76
CA SER A 98 -13.79 -9.47 2.10
C SER A 98 -14.74 -10.56 1.60
N GLU A 99 -14.19 -11.63 1.03
CA GLU A 99 -14.97 -12.75 0.54
C GLU A 99 -15.75 -13.43 1.68
N VAL A 100 -15.07 -13.69 2.79
CA VAL A 100 -15.71 -14.31 3.96
C VAL A 100 -16.82 -13.42 4.52
N VAL A 101 -16.53 -12.11 4.63
CA VAL A 101 -17.51 -11.15 5.14
C VAL A 101 -18.75 -11.11 4.23
N ASP A 102 -18.53 -11.08 2.91
CA ASP A 102 -19.64 -11.06 1.94
C ASP A 102 -20.48 -12.32 2.02
N GLU A 103 -19.83 -13.48 2.15
CA GLU A 103 -20.52 -14.76 2.29
C GLU A 103 -21.40 -14.79 3.53
N LEU A 104 -20.86 -14.40 4.68
CA LEU A 104 -21.60 -14.41 5.93
C LEU A 104 -22.72 -13.35 5.96
N SER A 105 -22.51 -12.24 5.28
CA SER A 105 -23.53 -11.19 5.18
C SER A 105 -24.76 -11.65 4.41
N LYS A 106 -24.59 -12.53 3.45
CA LYS A 106 -25.70 -13.07 2.63
C LYS A 106 -26.57 -14.06 3.39
N GLU A 107 -26.08 -14.62 4.46
CA GLU A 107 -26.79 -15.59 5.27
C GLU A 107 -27.75 -14.92 6.29
N ASP A 108 -27.66 -13.65 6.41
CA ASP A 108 -28.38 -12.85 7.38
C ASP A 108 -29.88 -12.66 6.99
#